data_a4f9f62e2412997024436a57649a7726
#
_entry.id   a4f9f62e2412997024436a57649a7726
#
_cell.length_a   1.000
_cell.length_b   1.000
_cell.length_c   1.000
_cell.angle_alpha   90.00
_cell.angle_beta   90.00
_cell.angle_gamma   90.00
#
_symmetry.space_group_name_H-M   'P 1'
#
loop_
_entity.id
_entity.type
_entity.pdbx_description
1 polymer ?
#
loop_
_entity_poly.entity_id
_entity_poly.type
_entity_poly.pdbx_seq_one_letter_code
_entity_poly.pdbx_strand_id
1 'polypeptide(L)'
;SSCIIPILGCTNSSASNFDPLANTTVAFGGALDNNFASGGYFNGNQHLIFDAYKECIIRSSIIDSEASNTITFELRNNTGSVLDDTTLFVTSGLQRIDLNFNVPIANNLQLGVANNALQSNGLYRNNSGANYPYNIGSAIDITSSSASTTPYNYYYFFYDIEVEILCNDVTTNISDINFDKKLVKYIDVLGKETKYKPNTLLFYIYDDGSIDKKIFLE
;
A
#
# COMPACT_ATOMS: atom_id res chain seq x y z
N SER A 1 20.91 -3.30 -25.05
CA SER A 1 19.98 -2.61 -24.13
C SER A 1 20.52 -2.73 -22.72
N SER A 2 20.74 -1.62 -22.03
CA SER A 2 21.11 -1.65 -20.62
C SER A 2 19.90 -2.14 -19.81
N CYS A 3 20.07 -3.20 -19.03
CA CYS A 3 19.07 -3.62 -18.06
C CYS A 3 19.02 -2.54 -16.96
N ILE A 4 17.94 -1.77 -16.89
CA ILE A 4 17.74 -0.80 -15.82
C ILE A 4 17.16 -1.57 -14.64
N ILE A 5 17.88 -1.57 -13.52
CA ILE A 5 17.38 -2.16 -12.27
C ILE A 5 16.26 -1.23 -11.76
N PRO A 6 15.05 -1.75 -11.48
CA PRO A 6 13.98 -0.95 -10.94
C PRO A 6 14.30 -0.47 -9.52
N ILE A 7 14.26 0.84 -9.32
CA ILE A 7 14.35 1.47 -8.00
C ILE A 7 12.95 2.02 -7.71
N LEU A 8 12.27 1.37 -6.81
CA LEU A 8 10.88 1.68 -6.50
C LEU A 8 10.79 2.86 -5.54
N GLY A 9 9.97 3.83 -5.89
CA GLY A 9 9.73 5.03 -5.10
C GLY A 9 8.80 6.00 -5.81
N CYS A 10 8.44 7.09 -5.15
CA CYS A 10 7.64 8.12 -5.78
C CYS A 10 8.49 8.93 -6.77
N THR A 11 8.11 8.96 -8.03
CA THR A 11 8.77 9.70 -9.12
C THR A 11 8.21 11.11 -9.34
N ASN A 12 7.15 11.49 -8.64
CA ASN A 12 6.56 12.82 -8.72
C ASN A 12 7.33 13.81 -7.83
N SER A 13 8.08 14.73 -8.43
CA SER A 13 8.90 15.72 -7.71
C SER A 13 8.10 16.68 -6.82
N SER A 14 6.78 16.75 -6.98
CA SER A 14 5.89 17.57 -6.14
C SER A 14 5.33 16.79 -4.93
N ALA A 15 5.57 15.49 -4.83
CA ALA A 15 5.07 14.68 -3.74
C ALA A 15 5.93 14.82 -2.48
N SER A 16 5.32 14.71 -1.29
CA SER A 16 6.04 14.79 0.00
C SER A 16 7.01 13.63 0.21
N ASN A 17 6.77 12.50 -0.44
CA ASN A 17 7.62 11.30 -0.40
C ASN A 17 8.41 11.08 -1.71
N PHE A 18 8.71 12.16 -2.45
CA PHE A 18 9.54 12.09 -3.66
C PHE A 18 10.89 11.43 -3.38
N ASP A 19 11.26 10.47 -4.22
CA ASP A 19 12.57 9.82 -4.19
C ASP A 19 13.33 10.13 -5.50
N PRO A 20 14.37 10.96 -5.46
CA PRO A 20 15.10 11.35 -6.67
C PRO A 20 15.88 10.20 -7.33
N LEU A 21 16.04 9.07 -6.65
CA LEU A 21 16.68 7.87 -7.19
C LEU A 21 15.68 6.91 -7.82
N ALA A 22 14.38 7.07 -7.55
CA ALA A 22 13.36 6.22 -8.11
C ALA A 22 13.24 6.40 -9.63
N ASN A 23 13.06 5.29 -10.33
CA ASN A 23 12.80 5.26 -11.77
C ASN A 23 11.45 4.60 -12.11
N THR A 24 10.74 4.10 -11.11
CA THR A 24 9.41 3.51 -11.25
C THR A 24 8.64 3.60 -9.94
N THR A 25 7.31 3.68 -10.01
CA THR A 25 6.41 3.52 -8.87
C THR A 25 5.95 2.07 -8.68
N VAL A 26 6.17 1.22 -9.67
CA VAL A 26 5.76 -0.20 -9.66
C VAL A 26 6.95 -1.09 -9.98
N ALA A 27 7.09 -2.17 -9.25
CA ALA A 27 8.06 -3.23 -9.52
C ALA A 27 7.43 -4.61 -9.30
N PHE A 28 7.94 -5.59 -10.03
CA PHE A 28 7.58 -7.00 -9.90
C PHE A 28 8.78 -7.78 -9.38
N GLY A 29 8.53 -8.82 -8.59
CA GLY A 29 9.61 -9.65 -8.06
C GLY A 29 9.11 -10.83 -7.21
N GLY A 30 10.01 -11.38 -6.41
CA GLY A 30 9.84 -12.71 -5.85
C GLY A 30 10.25 -13.77 -6.86
N ALA A 31 9.88 -15.04 -6.66
CA ALA A 31 10.01 -16.04 -7.70
C ALA A 31 9.05 -15.73 -8.86
N LEU A 32 9.53 -15.80 -10.10
CA LEU A 32 8.76 -15.39 -11.28
C LEU A 32 7.53 -16.28 -11.51
N ASP A 33 7.71 -17.57 -11.32
CA ASP A 33 6.68 -18.60 -11.49
C ASP A 33 6.95 -19.81 -10.61
N ASN A 34 6.11 -20.81 -10.67
CA ASN A 34 6.24 -22.08 -9.90
C ASN A 34 7.11 -23.13 -10.59
N ASN A 35 7.75 -22.85 -11.73
CA ASN A 35 8.48 -23.83 -12.55
C ASN A 35 9.99 -23.86 -12.26
N PHE A 36 10.50 -23.01 -11.36
CA PHE A 36 11.95 -22.92 -11.10
C PHE A 36 12.54 -24.15 -10.41
N ALA A 37 11.71 -24.96 -9.74
CA ALA A 37 12.14 -26.20 -9.06
C ALA A 37 10.94 -27.11 -8.75
N SER A 38 11.23 -28.24 -8.09
CA SER A 38 10.18 -29.20 -7.64
C SER A 38 9.21 -28.52 -6.67
N GLY A 39 7.96 -28.97 -6.74
CA GLY A 39 6.90 -28.45 -5.87
C GLY A 39 5.67 -29.33 -5.90
N GLY A 40 4.59 -28.79 -5.36
CA GLY A 40 3.28 -29.43 -5.34
C GLY A 40 2.28 -28.62 -4.50
N TYR A 41 1.02 -28.98 -4.61
CA TYR A 41 -0.04 -28.34 -3.85
C TYR A 41 0.08 -28.66 -2.36
N PHE A 42 -0.18 -27.66 -1.55
CA PHE A 42 -0.04 -27.72 -0.11
C PHE A 42 -1.14 -26.88 0.55
N ASN A 43 -1.83 -27.47 1.52
CA ASN A 43 -3.01 -26.89 2.15
C ASN A 43 -2.77 -26.32 3.57
N GLY A 44 -1.50 -26.20 4.00
CA GLY A 44 -1.16 -25.55 5.26
C GLY A 44 -1.05 -24.04 5.12
N ASN A 45 -1.07 -23.34 6.25
CA ASN A 45 -1.01 -21.88 6.33
C ASN A 45 0.41 -21.30 6.40
N GLN A 46 1.40 -21.96 5.82
CA GLN A 46 2.74 -21.41 5.67
C GLN A 46 2.69 -20.11 4.86
N HIS A 47 3.78 -19.33 5.01
CA HIS A 47 3.85 -17.99 4.45
C HIS A 47 5.28 -17.65 4.02
N LEU A 48 5.41 -16.60 3.22
CA LEU A 48 6.67 -15.93 2.97
C LEU A 48 6.97 -14.96 4.11
N ILE A 49 8.23 -14.83 4.46
CA ILE A 49 8.73 -13.83 5.43
C ILE A 49 9.52 -12.78 4.66
N PHE A 50 9.26 -11.51 4.93
CA PHE A 50 9.87 -10.41 4.20
C PHE A 50 10.10 -9.18 5.07
N ASP A 51 11.07 -8.36 4.67
CA ASP A 51 11.35 -7.06 5.23
C ASP A 51 10.89 -5.96 4.26
N ALA A 52 10.25 -4.92 4.77
CA ALA A 52 9.85 -3.75 4.01
C ALA A 52 10.62 -2.52 4.47
N TYR A 53 11.32 -1.88 3.54
CA TYR A 53 12.16 -0.70 3.76
C TYR A 53 11.47 0.61 3.38
N LYS A 54 10.35 0.51 2.64
CA LYS A 54 9.49 1.63 2.23
C LYS A 54 8.04 1.26 2.48
N GLU A 55 7.22 2.23 2.87
CA GLU A 55 5.76 2.06 2.82
C GLU A 55 5.34 1.83 1.38
N CYS A 56 4.60 0.76 1.15
CA CYS A 56 4.20 0.33 -0.19
C CYS A 56 2.89 -0.44 -0.15
N ILE A 57 2.40 -0.78 -1.33
CA ILE A 57 1.23 -1.63 -1.49
C ILE A 57 1.65 -2.88 -2.24
N ILE A 58 1.37 -4.06 -1.69
CA ILE A 58 1.39 -5.30 -2.47
C ILE A 58 0.08 -5.33 -3.25
N ARG A 59 0.15 -4.97 -4.56
CA ARG A 59 -1.03 -4.87 -5.43
C ARG A 59 -1.59 -6.21 -5.80
N SER A 60 -0.75 -7.09 -6.30
CA SER A 60 -1.17 -8.37 -6.85
C SER A 60 -0.08 -9.42 -6.76
N SER A 61 -0.45 -10.68 -6.99
CA SER A 61 0.49 -11.78 -7.13
C SER A 61 -0.09 -12.89 -8.00
N ILE A 62 0.75 -13.70 -8.61
CA ILE A 62 0.34 -14.94 -9.25
C ILE A 62 0.28 -16.05 -8.20
N ILE A 63 -0.80 -16.81 -8.20
CA ILE A 63 -0.97 -18.06 -7.44
C ILE A 63 -1.32 -19.19 -8.38
N ASP A 64 -1.11 -20.44 -7.93
CA ASP A 64 -1.58 -21.63 -8.61
C ASP A 64 -2.42 -22.47 -7.63
N SER A 65 -3.72 -22.55 -7.89
CA SER A 65 -4.69 -23.21 -7.02
C SER A 65 -5.05 -24.61 -7.56
N GLU A 66 -5.03 -25.61 -6.68
CA GLU A 66 -5.39 -26.99 -7.02
C GLU A 66 -6.85 -27.11 -7.49
N ALA A 67 -7.75 -26.36 -6.87
CA ALA A 67 -9.17 -26.33 -7.22
C ALA A 67 -9.76 -24.94 -6.96
N SER A 68 -10.97 -24.73 -7.48
CA SER A 68 -11.72 -23.50 -7.17
C SER A 68 -12.08 -23.45 -5.69
N ASN A 69 -11.81 -22.33 -5.04
CA ASN A 69 -12.02 -22.13 -3.61
C ASN A 69 -12.20 -20.64 -3.28
N THR A 70 -12.80 -20.36 -2.12
CA THR A 70 -12.78 -19.02 -1.53
C THR A 70 -11.68 -18.98 -0.46
N ILE A 71 -10.66 -18.16 -0.68
CA ILE A 71 -9.46 -18.11 0.14
C ILE A 71 -9.30 -16.73 0.74
N THR A 72 -9.03 -16.66 2.04
CA THR A 72 -8.60 -15.43 2.71
C THR A 72 -7.08 -15.38 2.71
N PHE A 73 -6.54 -14.37 2.04
CA PHE A 73 -5.12 -14.02 2.02
C PHE A 73 -4.85 -12.99 3.11
N GLU A 74 -3.69 -13.05 3.74
CA GLU A 74 -3.35 -12.20 4.88
C GLU A 74 -1.94 -11.64 4.78
N LEU A 75 -1.81 -10.34 5.12
CA LEU A 75 -0.59 -9.69 5.54
C LEU A 75 -0.56 -9.66 7.06
N ARG A 76 0.52 -10.13 7.66
CA ARG A 76 0.69 -10.18 9.11
C ARG A 76 1.99 -9.50 9.55
N ASN A 77 2.03 -9.06 10.79
CA ASN A 77 3.28 -8.61 11.43
C ASN A 77 4.17 -9.80 11.85
N ASN A 78 5.32 -9.50 12.42
CA ASN A 78 6.30 -10.48 12.90
C ASN A 78 5.79 -11.40 14.03
N THR A 79 4.70 -11.05 14.71
CA THR A 79 4.07 -11.89 15.75
C THR A 79 2.91 -12.72 15.20
N GLY A 80 2.60 -12.61 13.92
CA GLY A 80 1.49 -13.29 13.26
C GLY A 80 0.13 -12.60 13.39
N SER A 81 0.08 -11.37 13.93
CA SER A 81 -1.16 -10.60 13.97
C SER A 81 -1.47 -10.03 12.58
N VAL A 82 -2.73 -10.18 12.15
CA VAL A 82 -3.20 -9.68 10.85
C VAL A 82 -3.14 -8.16 10.83
N LEU A 83 -2.51 -7.60 9.81
CA LEU A 83 -2.46 -6.17 9.50
C LEU A 83 -3.47 -5.81 8.41
N ASP A 84 -3.63 -6.70 7.41
CA ASP A 84 -4.54 -6.53 6.29
C ASP A 84 -4.97 -7.90 5.77
N ASP A 85 -6.18 -8.01 5.21
CA ASP A 85 -6.66 -9.25 4.62
C ASP A 85 -7.61 -9.00 3.45
N THR A 86 -7.72 -10.00 2.58
CA THR A 86 -8.71 -10.01 1.50
C THR A 86 -9.21 -11.43 1.25
N THR A 87 -10.50 -11.57 1.01
CA THR A 87 -11.12 -12.87 0.69
C THR A 87 -11.56 -12.88 -0.77
N LEU A 88 -10.99 -13.82 -1.55
CA LEU A 88 -11.21 -13.92 -2.97
C LEU A 88 -11.70 -15.30 -3.35
N PHE A 89 -12.61 -15.36 -4.34
CA PHE A 89 -12.89 -16.60 -5.05
C PHE A 89 -11.80 -16.81 -6.11
N VAL A 90 -11.10 -17.94 -6.04
CA VAL A 90 -10.07 -18.33 -6.98
C VAL A 90 -10.52 -19.56 -7.78
N THR A 91 -10.10 -19.63 -9.03
CA THR A 91 -10.32 -20.81 -9.89
C THR A 91 -9.14 -21.77 -9.78
N SER A 92 -9.32 -23.00 -10.27
CA SER A 92 -8.20 -23.94 -10.41
C SER A 92 -7.17 -23.43 -11.41
N GLY A 93 -5.88 -23.63 -11.11
CA GLY A 93 -4.74 -23.30 -11.96
C GLY A 93 -4.11 -21.93 -11.67
N LEU A 94 -3.18 -21.55 -12.55
CA LEU A 94 -2.43 -20.29 -12.46
C LEU A 94 -3.34 -19.09 -12.72
N GLN A 95 -3.28 -18.10 -11.83
CA GLN A 95 -4.00 -16.84 -11.98
C GLN A 95 -3.34 -15.73 -11.17
N ARG A 96 -3.48 -14.49 -11.65
CA ARG A 96 -3.12 -13.30 -10.87
C ARG A 96 -4.32 -12.92 -10.00
N ILE A 97 -4.04 -12.60 -8.75
CA ILE A 97 -5.02 -12.12 -7.78
C ILE A 97 -4.65 -10.73 -7.30
N ASP A 98 -5.66 -9.89 -7.05
CA ASP A 98 -5.48 -8.55 -6.48
C ASP A 98 -5.54 -8.64 -4.96
N LEU A 99 -4.47 -8.22 -4.29
CA LEU A 99 -4.35 -8.23 -2.83
C LEU A 99 -4.60 -6.84 -2.24
N ASN A 100 -3.97 -5.81 -2.79
CA ASN A 100 -4.03 -4.41 -2.37
C ASN A 100 -3.67 -4.18 -0.89
N PHE A 101 -2.71 -4.94 -0.35
CA PHE A 101 -2.28 -4.84 1.04
C PHE A 101 -1.39 -3.63 1.29
N ASN A 102 -1.75 -2.83 2.31
CA ASN A 102 -0.93 -1.72 2.78
C ASN A 102 0.21 -2.24 3.66
N VAL A 103 1.43 -2.12 3.20
CA VAL A 103 2.63 -2.66 3.83
C VAL A 103 3.36 -1.54 4.58
N PRO A 104 3.44 -1.58 5.92
CA PRO A 104 4.24 -0.64 6.70
C PRO A 104 5.75 -0.98 6.60
N ILE A 105 6.62 0.00 6.89
CA ILE A 105 8.04 -0.27 7.09
C ILE A 105 8.20 -1.14 8.33
N ALA A 106 8.62 -2.38 8.16
CA ALA A 106 8.85 -3.33 9.24
C ALA A 106 9.67 -4.53 8.78
N ASN A 107 10.25 -5.26 9.73
CA ASN A 107 10.97 -6.51 9.48
C ASN A 107 10.12 -7.72 9.83
N ASN A 108 10.40 -8.85 9.15
CA ASN A 108 9.74 -10.14 9.37
C ASN A 108 8.22 -10.09 9.21
N LEU A 109 7.72 -9.28 8.29
CA LEU A 109 6.34 -9.33 7.86
C LEU A 109 6.06 -10.68 7.21
N GLN A 110 4.79 -11.09 7.21
CA GLN A 110 4.37 -12.39 6.72
C GLN A 110 3.28 -12.23 5.66
N LEU A 111 3.49 -12.83 4.48
CA LEU A 111 2.50 -12.90 3.42
C LEU A 111 2.03 -14.35 3.28
N GLY A 112 0.76 -14.61 3.56
CA GLY A 112 0.23 -15.97 3.63
C GLY A 112 -1.28 -16.07 3.43
N VAL A 113 -1.84 -17.14 3.92
CA VAL A 113 -3.28 -17.40 3.92
C VAL A 113 -3.79 -17.58 5.35
N ALA A 114 -5.05 -17.29 5.58
CA ALA A 114 -5.69 -17.47 6.88
C ALA A 114 -5.67 -18.96 7.31
N ASN A 115 -5.76 -19.20 8.59
CA ASN A 115 -5.83 -20.55 9.14
C ASN A 115 -7.05 -21.27 8.55
N ASN A 116 -6.84 -22.50 8.05
CA ASN A 116 -7.86 -23.32 7.42
C ASN A 116 -8.50 -22.74 6.13
N ALA A 117 -7.96 -21.65 5.55
CA ALA A 117 -8.51 -21.05 4.33
C ALA A 117 -8.47 -22.01 3.13
N LEU A 118 -7.47 -22.86 3.06
CA LEU A 118 -7.27 -23.82 1.95
C LEU A 118 -8.10 -25.08 2.07
N GLN A 119 -8.60 -25.41 3.26
CA GLN A 119 -9.36 -26.64 3.53
C GLN A 119 -8.63 -27.92 3.02
N SER A 120 -9.25 -28.64 2.07
CA SER A 120 -8.66 -29.85 1.45
C SER A 120 -7.88 -29.58 0.17
N ASN A 121 -7.98 -28.36 -0.40
CA ASN A 121 -7.34 -27.99 -1.66
C ASN A 121 -6.17 -27.07 -1.40
N GLY A 122 -5.04 -27.33 -2.06
CA GLY A 122 -3.80 -26.59 -1.83
C GLY A 122 -3.58 -25.42 -2.79
N LEU A 123 -2.67 -24.54 -2.38
CA LEU A 123 -1.94 -23.67 -3.30
C LEU A 123 -0.58 -24.30 -3.60
N TYR A 124 -0.10 -24.10 -4.83
CA TYR A 124 1.21 -24.62 -5.21
C TYR A 124 2.33 -23.95 -4.45
N ARG A 125 3.29 -24.72 -3.98
CA ARG A 125 4.55 -24.26 -3.41
C ARG A 125 5.72 -25.00 -4.05
N ASN A 126 6.87 -24.35 -4.13
CA ASN A 126 8.11 -25.05 -4.39
C ASN A 126 8.70 -25.55 -3.08
N ASN A 127 9.21 -26.80 -3.09
CA ASN A 127 9.81 -27.43 -1.91
C ASN A 127 11.33 -27.49 -1.97
N SER A 128 11.91 -26.90 -3.00
CA SER A 128 13.35 -26.79 -3.22
C SER A 128 13.66 -25.61 -4.14
N GLY A 129 14.94 -25.20 -4.20
CA GLY A 129 15.45 -24.26 -5.20
C GLY A 129 15.12 -22.79 -4.98
N ALA A 130 14.51 -22.41 -3.86
CA ALA A 130 14.37 -21.00 -3.52
C ALA A 130 15.74 -20.37 -3.28
N ASN A 131 15.93 -19.15 -3.77
CA ASN A 131 17.20 -18.40 -3.73
C ASN A 131 17.03 -17.03 -3.04
N TYR A 132 16.77 -17.06 -1.75
CA TYR A 132 16.60 -15.87 -0.94
C TYR A 132 17.88 -15.06 -0.78
N PRO A 133 17.81 -13.71 -0.62
CA PRO A 133 16.60 -12.92 -0.66
C PRO A 133 16.14 -12.60 -2.08
N TYR A 134 14.82 -12.41 -2.26
CA TYR A 134 14.27 -11.87 -3.49
C TYR A 134 13.96 -10.38 -3.27
N ASN A 135 14.72 -9.50 -3.93
CA ASN A 135 14.51 -8.07 -3.87
C ASN A 135 13.41 -7.61 -4.83
N ILE A 136 12.51 -6.75 -4.36
CA ILE A 136 11.48 -6.11 -5.17
C ILE A 136 11.67 -4.59 -5.12
N GLY A 137 12.30 -4.03 -6.15
CA GLY A 137 12.43 -2.59 -6.36
C GLY A 137 13.15 -1.83 -5.24
N SER A 138 13.97 -2.49 -4.42
CA SER A 138 14.60 -1.92 -3.22
C SER A 138 13.61 -1.46 -2.14
N ALA A 139 12.36 -1.91 -2.21
CA ALA A 139 11.33 -1.62 -1.22
C ALA A 139 11.04 -2.83 -0.31
N ILE A 140 11.10 -4.03 -0.87
CA ILE A 140 10.87 -5.29 -0.15
C ILE A 140 11.97 -6.29 -0.44
N ASP A 141 12.42 -7.01 0.58
CA ASP A 141 13.21 -8.23 0.47
C ASP A 141 12.44 -9.40 1.06
N ILE A 142 12.10 -10.39 0.21
CA ILE A 142 11.57 -11.66 0.72
C ILE A 142 12.77 -12.47 1.20
N THR A 143 12.85 -12.72 2.51
CA THR A 143 14.05 -13.23 3.18
C THR A 143 14.04 -14.72 3.44
N SER A 144 12.87 -15.31 3.59
CA SER A 144 12.71 -16.75 3.85
C SER A 144 11.24 -17.19 3.76
N SER A 145 10.98 -18.44 4.13
CA SER A 145 9.64 -18.97 4.34
C SER A 145 9.45 -19.42 5.79
N SER A 146 8.20 -19.68 6.18
CA SER A 146 7.83 -20.19 7.50
C SER A 146 7.99 -21.71 7.66
N ALA A 147 8.66 -22.39 6.73
CA ALA A 147 8.92 -23.81 6.86
C ALA A 147 9.75 -24.10 8.11
N SER A 148 9.31 -25.04 8.95
CA SER A 148 9.98 -25.37 10.20
C SER A 148 11.36 -26.02 10.02
N THR A 149 11.51 -26.71 8.89
CA THR A 149 12.79 -27.29 8.46
C THR A 149 13.16 -26.69 7.12
N THR A 150 14.42 -26.30 6.94
CA THR A 150 14.94 -25.74 5.67
C THR A 150 14.13 -24.54 5.12
N PRO A 151 13.88 -23.47 5.89
CA PRO A 151 13.04 -22.35 5.47
C PRO A 151 13.52 -21.63 4.20
N TYR A 152 14.79 -21.78 3.87
CA TYR A 152 15.41 -21.18 2.68
C TYR A 152 15.27 -22.03 1.41
N ASN A 153 14.72 -23.24 1.52
CA ASN A 153 14.48 -24.10 0.35
C ASN A 153 13.06 -23.97 -0.20
N TYR A 154 12.10 -23.65 0.66
CA TYR A 154 10.68 -23.59 0.31
C TYR A 154 10.30 -22.18 -0.15
N TYR A 155 9.39 -22.11 -1.13
CA TYR A 155 8.75 -20.87 -1.56
C TYR A 155 7.24 -21.06 -1.60
N TYR A 156 6.48 -20.27 -0.83
CA TYR A 156 5.04 -20.47 -0.65
C TYR A 156 4.22 -19.47 -1.43
N PHE A 157 3.43 -19.97 -2.33
CA PHE A 157 2.20 -19.50 -2.93
C PHE A 157 2.27 -18.27 -3.84
N PHE A 158 3.07 -17.24 -3.53
CA PHE A 158 2.97 -15.92 -4.15
C PHE A 158 4.12 -15.67 -5.12
N TYR A 159 3.83 -15.77 -6.41
CA TYR A 159 4.80 -15.59 -7.49
C TYR A 159 4.59 -14.26 -8.18
N ASP A 160 5.62 -13.70 -8.80
CA ASP A 160 5.59 -12.44 -9.55
C ASP A 160 4.77 -11.35 -8.83
N ILE A 161 5.19 -11.05 -7.60
CA ILE A 161 4.53 -10.10 -6.70
C ILE A 161 4.70 -8.69 -7.26
N GLU A 162 3.59 -7.98 -7.41
CA GLU A 162 3.53 -6.58 -7.81
C GLU A 162 3.52 -5.68 -6.58
N VAL A 163 4.50 -4.76 -6.50
CA VAL A 163 4.64 -3.80 -5.41
C VAL A 163 4.61 -2.39 -5.97
N GLU A 164 3.84 -1.51 -5.35
CA GLU A 164 3.68 -0.11 -5.74
C GLU A 164 3.96 0.84 -4.57
N ILE A 165 4.70 1.92 -4.85
CA ILE A 165 4.83 3.08 -3.97
C ILE A 165 3.84 4.15 -4.43
N LEU A 166 2.93 4.56 -3.56
CA LEU A 166 2.06 5.70 -3.83
C LEU A 166 2.83 7.01 -3.65
N CYS A 167 2.67 7.91 -4.60
CA CYS A 167 3.09 9.30 -4.41
C CYS A 167 2.07 10.00 -3.51
N ASN A 168 2.53 10.46 -2.36
CA ASN A 168 1.70 11.25 -1.47
C ASN A 168 1.59 12.66 -2.04
N ASP A 169 0.42 13.07 -2.49
CA ASP A 169 0.19 14.45 -2.82
C ASP A 169 0.65 15.33 -1.66
N VAL A 170 1.34 16.42 -1.96
CA VAL A 170 1.46 17.50 -0.99
C VAL A 170 0.03 18.03 -0.83
N THR A 171 -0.79 17.32 -0.05
CA THR A 171 -1.88 18.02 0.58
C THR A 171 -1.16 19.09 1.39
N THR A 172 -1.16 20.31 0.90
CA THR A 172 -1.17 21.43 1.80
C THR A 172 -2.37 21.15 2.69
N ASN A 173 -2.18 20.38 3.75
CA ASN A 173 -2.95 20.56 4.94
C ASN A 173 -2.63 22.00 5.36
N ILE A 174 -3.28 22.94 4.72
CA ILE A 174 -3.83 24.06 5.43
C ILE A 174 -4.81 23.34 6.36
N SER A 175 -4.28 22.70 7.44
CA SER A 175 -5.02 22.68 8.67
C SER A 175 -5.51 24.10 8.75
N ASP A 176 -6.84 24.29 8.75
CA ASP A 176 -7.41 25.48 9.29
C ASP A 176 -6.65 25.74 10.59
N ILE A 177 -5.56 26.49 10.50
CA ILE A 177 -5.01 27.18 11.63
C ILE A 177 -6.16 28.14 11.90
N ASN A 178 -7.07 27.72 12.75
CA ASN A 178 -7.99 28.59 13.42
C ASN A 178 -7.10 29.53 14.25
N PHE A 179 -6.43 30.45 13.55
CA PHE A 179 -6.15 31.70 14.16
C PHE A 179 -7.55 32.25 14.43
N ASP A 180 -7.87 32.49 15.70
CA ASP A 180 -9.02 33.29 16.10
C ASP A 180 -8.86 34.61 15.39
N LYS A 181 -9.26 34.66 14.09
CA LYS A 181 -9.18 35.89 13.29
C LYS A 181 -10.11 36.90 13.93
N LYS A 182 -9.53 37.95 14.40
CA LYS A 182 -10.29 39.04 15.01
C LYS A 182 -10.82 39.94 13.92
N LEU A 183 -12.14 40.09 13.88
CA LEU A 183 -12.78 41.02 12.98
C LEU A 183 -12.30 42.48 13.28
N VAL A 184 -11.73 43.14 12.27
CA VAL A 184 -11.23 44.49 12.38
C VAL A 184 -12.33 45.50 11.98
N LYS A 185 -12.98 45.27 10.83
CA LYS A 185 -14.03 46.17 10.33
C LYS A 185 -14.92 45.55 9.27
N TYR A 186 -16.03 46.23 9.00
CA TYR A 186 -16.92 45.93 7.88
C TYR A 186 -16.74 46.99 6.78
N ILE A 187 -16.79 46.56 5.51
CA ILE A 187 -16.91 47.47 4.36
C ILE A 187 -18.10 47.09 3.51
N ASP A 188 -18.74 48.04 2.88
CA ASP A 188 -19.84 47.83 1.95
C ASP A 188 -19.32 47.44 0.53
N VAL A 189 -20.24 47.21 -0.39
CA VAL A 189 -19.94 46.87 -1.80
C VAL A 189 -19.20 47.98 -2.56
N LEU A 190 -19.17 49.20 -2.04
CA LEU A 190 -18.44 50.32 -2.62
C LEU A 190 -17.06 50.51 -1.98
N GLY A 191 -16.66 49.62 -1.04
CA GLY A 191 -15.40 49.68 -0.33
C GLY A 191 -15.39 50.69 0.84
N LYS A 192 -16.54 51.23 1.22
CA LYS A 192 -16.65 52.22 2.32
C LYS A 192 -16.83 51.48 3.64
N GLU A 193 -16.10 51.90 4.68
CA GLU A 193 -16.27 51.37 6.04
C GLU A 193 -17.68 51.66 6.56
N THR A 194 -18.32 50.64 7.15
CA THR A 194 -19.70 50.72 7.65
C THR A 194 -19.85 49.92 8.94
N LYS A 195 -21.01 50.05 9.59
CA LYS A 195 -21.37 49.17 10.71
C LYS A 195 -22.11 47.94 10.20
N TYR A 196 -22.14 46.91 11.02
CA TYR A 196 -22.94 45.71 10.74
C TYR A 196 -24.40 46.09 10.42
N LYS A 197 -24.92 45.50 9.34
CA LYS A 197 -26.33 45.64 8.92
C LYS A 197 -26.84 44.26 8.49
N PRO A 198 -27.92 43.73 9.14
CA PRO A 198 -28.55 42.51 8.68
C PRO A 198 -29.14 42.69 7.27
N ASN A 199 -29.34 41.57 6.57
CA ASN A 199 -29.89 41.50 5.21
C ASN A 199 -29.11 42.34 4.18
N THR A 200 -27.86 42.68 4.47
CA THR A 200 -26.97 43.47 3.62
C THR A 200 -25.69 42.73 3.34
N LEU A 201 -25.22 42.78 2.09
CA LEU A 201 -23.93 42.21 1.71
C LEU A 201 -22.79 43.06 2.26
N LEU A 202 -21.99 42.46 3.12
CA LEU A 202 -20.82 43.13 3.73
C LEU A 202 -19.57 42.28 3.51
N PHE A 203 -18.42 42.99 3.44
CA PHE A 203 -17.12 42.36 3.52
C PHE A 203 -16.55 42.52 4.92
N TYR A 204 -16.16 41.42 5.52
CA TYR A 204 -15.58 41.31 6.86
C TYR A 204 -14.07 41.29 6.71
N ILE A 205 -13.39 42.29 7.21
CA ILE A 205 -11.93 42.41 7.17
C ILE A 205 -11.37 41.95 8.51
N TYR A 206 -10.44 40.99 8.48
CA TYR A 206 -9.83 40.45 9.69
C TYR A 206 -8.40 40.96 9.88
N ASP A 207 -7.84 40.75 11.06
CA ASP A 207 -6.50 41.20 11.47
C ASP A 207 -5.37 40.48 10.74
N ASP A 208 -5.63 39.30 10.18
CA ASP A 208 -4.73 38.52 9.31
C ASP A 208 -4.73 39.01 7.84
N GLY A 209 -5.52 40.03 7.54
CA GLY A 209 -5.70 40.59 6.19
C GLY A 209 -6.68 39.77 5.32
N SER A 210 -7.28 38.71 5.83
CA SER A 210 -8.31 37.96 5.10
C SER A 210 -9.62 38.73 5.01
N ILE A 211 -10.40 38.43 3.95
CA ILE A 211 -11.69 39.09 3.67
C ILE A 211 -12.75 38.03 3.42
N ASP A 212 -13.80 38.05 4.23
CA ASP A 212 -14.99 37.23 4.01
C ASP A 212 -16.14 38.04 3.46
N LYS A 213 -16.87 37.52 2.48
CA LYS A 213 -18.08 38.10 1.91
C LYS A 213 -19.32 37.41 2.47
N LYS A 214 -20.14 38.13 3.27
CA LYS A 214 -21.30 37.52 3.97
C LYS A 214 -22.54 38.38 3.91
N ILE A 215 -23.72 37.72 3.88
CA ILE A 215 -25.03 38.31 4.16
C ILE A 215 -25.60 37.46 5.31
N PHE A 216 -25.96 38.14 6.42
CA PHE A 216 -26.71 37.48 7.48
C PHE A 216 -28.19 37.86 7.33
N LEU A 217 -29.03 36.83 7.16
CA LEU A 217 -30.48 36.98 7.08
C LEU A 217 -31.06 36.89 8.49
N GLU A 218 -31.87 37.88 8.88
CA GLU A 218 -32.69 37.83 10.09
C GLU A 218 -34.13 37.55 9.74
#